data_48432db9797f8d617eb1fcb1794764ef
#
_entry.id   48432db9797f8d617eb1fcb1794764ef
#
_cell.length_a   1.000
_cell.length_b   1.000
_cell.length_c   1.000
_cell.angle_alpha   90.00
_cell.angle_beta   90.00
_cell.angle_gamma   90.00
#
_symmetry.space_group_name_H-M   'P 1'
#
loop_
_entity.id
_entity.type
_entity.pdbx_description
1 polymer ?
#
loop_
_entity_poly.entity_id
_entity_poly.type
_entity_poly.pdbx_seq_one_letter_code
_entity_poly.pdbx_strand_id
1 'polypeptide(L)'
;MHHRHYKSPWRRALYSLILIGSVLSLGTYGMHRFEHLPFLKAFYFMSMIATAQGPTYAPVTAAGMLFASFMAFLSVGIITASLAFLFGPFFGKLWRIGVVHFEEEVQKFKK
;
A
#
# COMPACT_ATOMS: atom_id res chain seq x y z
N MET A 1 -19.90 -12.18 22.37
CA MET A 1 -19.02 -12.25 21.89
C MET A 1 -18.76 -11.80 20.69
N HIS A 2 -19.40 -11.17 20.11
CA HIS A 2 -19.13 -10.80 18.94
C HIS A 2 -18.46 -9.56 18.79
N HIS A 3 -18.21 -8.79 19.81
CA HIS A 3 -17.41 -7.64 19.78
C HIS A 3 -16.07 -7.90 19.21
N ARG A 4 -15.69 -9.13 19.10
CA ARG A 4 -14.44 -9.41 18.49
C ARG A 4 -14.43 -9.05 17.04
N HIS A 5 -15.55 -8.82 16.46
CA HIS A 5 -15.54 -8.37 15.10
C HIS A 5 -15.09 -6.97 14.98
N TYR A 6 -15.07 -6.20 16.08
CA TYR A 6 -14.57 -4.92 15.99
C TYR A 6 -13.13 -4.97 16.30
N LYS A 7 -12.31 -5.28 15.36
CA LYS A 7 -10.90 -5.08 15.56
C LYS A 7 -10.72 -3.62 15.75
N SER A 8 -10.02 -3.23 16.77
CA SER A 8 -9.78 -1.82 16.98
C SER A 8 -9.01 -1.28 15.78
N PRO A 9 -9.17 -0.02 15.41
CA PRO A 9 -8.38 0.58 14.32
C PRO A 9 -6.89 0.42 14.54
N TRP A 10 -6.49 0.33 15.78
CA TRP A 10 -5.13 0.11 16.17
C TRP A 10 -4.59 -1.22 15.66
N ARG A 11 -5.37 -2.30 15.76
CA ARG A 11 -4.97 -3.60 15.26
C ARG A 11 -4.86 -3.61 13.75
N ARG A 12 -5.80 -2.96 13.08
CA ARG A 12 -5.76 -2.87 11.62
C ARG A 12 -4.52 -2.14 11.17
N ALA A 13 -4.22 -1.01 11.83
CA ALA A 13 -3.03 -0.24 11.52
C ALA A 13 -1.78 -1.08 11.74
N LEU A 14 -1.73 -1.83 12.84
CA LEU A 14 -0.58 -2.65 13.15
C LEU A 14 -0.37 -3.74 12.10
N TYR A 15 -1.43 -4.44 11.70
CA TYR A 15 -1.34 -5.48 10.69
C TYR A 15 -0.88 -4.90 9.35
N SER A 16 -1.42 -3.76 8.96
CA SER A 16 -1.03 -3.11 7.72
C SER A 16 0.43 -2.70 7.74
N LEU A 17 0.89 -2.13 8.85
CA LEU A 17 2.27 -1.71 8.99
C LEU A 17 3.23 -2.90 8.96
N ILE A 18 2.86 -4.01 9.59
CA ILE A 18 3.68 -5.21 9.56
C ILE A 18 3.79 -5.74 8.14
N LEU A 19 2.69 -5.77 7.41
CA LEU A 19 2.67 -6.27 6.06
C LEU A 19 3.51 -5.39 5.13
N ILE A 20 3.32 -4.09 5.22
CA ILE A 20 4.10 -3.13 4.44
C ILE A 20 5.58 -3.24 4.77
N GLY A 21 5.92 -3.28 6.04
CA GLY A 21 7.30 -3.42 6.48
C GLY A 21 7.95 -4.70 6.00
N SER A 22 7.18 -5.80 6.00
CA SER A 22 7.69 -7.09 5.52
C SER A 22 8.03 -7.03 4.04
N VAL A 23 7.16 -6.46 3.24
CA VAL A 23 7.37 -6.35 1.80
C VAL A 23 8.58 -5.45 1.51
N LEU A 24 8.65 -4.30 2.18
CA LEU A 24 9.78 -3.40 1.98
C LEU A 24 11.10 -4.02 2.42
N SER A 25 11.09 -4.75 3.53
CA SER A 25 12.30 -5.41 4.02
C SER A 25 12.76 -6.50 3.06
N LEU A 26 11.83 -7.31 2.58
CA LEU A 26 12.17 -8.38 1.64
C LEU A 26 12.75 -7.80 0.35
N GLY A 27 12.12 -6.78 -0.19
CA GLY A 27 12.59 -6.15 -1.41
C GLY A 27 13.93 -5.46 -1.23
N THR A 28 14.12 -4.79 -0.09
CA THR A 28 15.38 -4.13 0.21
C THR A 28 16.52 -5.13 0.28
N TYR A 29 16.30 -6.25 0.98
CA TYR A 29 17.31 -7.28 1.08
C TYR A 29 17.62 -7.87 -0.29
N GLY A 30 16.60 -8.16 -1.08
CA GLY A 30 16.80 -8.74 -2.41
C GLY A 30 17.57 -7.83 -3.35
N MET A 31 17.23 -6.54 -3.37
CA MET A 31 17.95 -5.60 -4.21
C MET A 31 19.40 -5.42 -3.75
N HIS A 32 19.60 -5.41 -2.44
CA HIS A 32 20.95 -5.37 -1.90
C HIS A 32 21.75 -6.59 -2.36
N ARG A 33 21.13 -7.75 -2.32
CA ARG A 33 21.79 -9.01 -2.65
C ARG A 33 22.04 -9.17 -4.16
N PHE A 34 21.02 -8.89 -4.96
CA PHE A 34 21.14 -9.15 -6.40
C PHE A 34 21.84 -8.04 -7.15
N GLU A 35 21.64 -6.79 -6.74
CA GLU A 35 22.22 -5.65 -7.45
C GLU A 35 23.37 -5.00 -6.70
N HIS A 36 23.69 -5.51 -5.53
CA HIS A 36 24.79 -4.98 -4.69
C HIS A 36 24.58 -3.51 -4.31
N LEU A 37 23.32 -3.09 -4.18
CA LEU A 37 23.02 -1.73 -3.75
C LEU A 37 23.22 -1.60 -2.24
N PRO A 38 23.72 -0.46 -1.76
CA PRO A 38 23.70 -0.19 -0.32
C PRO A 38 22.29 -0.30 0.22
N PHE A 39 22.15 -0.70 1.48
CA PHE A 39 20.81 -0.90 2.06
C PHE A 39 19.93 0.33 1.95
N LEU A 40 20.48 1.51 2.16
CA LEU A 40 19.68 2.72 2.08
C LEU A 40 19.15 2.96 0.67
N LYS A 41 19.99 2.75 -0.35
CA LYS A 41 19.55 2.90 -1.74
C LYS A 41 18.55 1.83 -2.12
N ALA A 42 18.73 0.60 -1.63
CA ALA A 42 17.79 -0.47 -1.88
C ALA A 42 16.44 -0.18 -1.25
N PHE A 43 16.45 0.35 -0.04
CA PHE A 43 15.22 0.73 0.65
C PHE A 43 14.51 1.87 -0.10
N TYR A 44 15.27 2.86 -0.56
CA TYR A 44 14.71 3.97 -1.32
C TYR A 44 14.07 3.45 -2.62
N PHE A 45 14.78 2.54 -3.31
CA PHE A 45 14.29 1.92 -4.53
C PHE A 45 12.96 1.20 -4.25
N MET A 46 12.90 0.40 -3.19
CA MET A 46 11.69 -0.35 -2.86
C MET A 46 10.54 0.57 -2.47
N SER A 47 10.84 1.64 -1.75
CA SER A 47 9.80 2.59 -1.36
C SER A 47 9.17 3.24 -2.57
N MET A 48 9.98 3.59 -3.56
CA MET A 48 9.47 4.22 -4.77
C MET A 48 8.69 3.25 -5.64
N ILE A 49 9.16 2.00 -5.74
CA ILE A 49 8.44 0.99 -6.50
C ILE A 49 7.13 0.63 -5.83
N ALA A 50 7.15 0.44 -4.52
CA ALA A 50 5.97 0.02 -3.77
C ALA A 50 4.86 1.07 -3.79
N THR A 51 5.23 2.34 -3.92
CA THR A 51 4.25 3.42 -4.00
C THR A 51 3.97 3.84 -5.45
N ALA A 52 4.43 3.03 -6.41
CA ALA A 52 4.17 3.24 -7.84
C ALA A 52 4.77 4.54 -8.37
N GLN A 53 5.84 5.04 -7.73
CA GLN A 53 6.54 6.24 -8.21
C GLN A 53 7.52 5.94 -9.33
N GLY A 54 7.91 4.67 -9.45
CA GLY A 54 8.86 4.28 -10.44
C GLY A 54 10.23 3.97 -9.86
N PRO A 55 11.08 3.28 -10.63
CA PRO A 55 12.38 2.87 -10.11
C PRO A 55 13.35 4.04 -10.03
N THR A 56 14.15 4.04 -8.97
CA THR A 56 15.22 5.04 -8.80
C THR A 56 16.55 4.53 -9.32
N TYR A 57 16.58 3.27 -9.78
CA TYR A 57 17.78 2.61 -10.22
C TYR A 57 17.36 1.56 -11.24
N ALA A 58 18.09 1.45 -12.32
CA ALA A 58 17.82 0.46 -13.35
C ALA A 58 18.64 -0.80 -13.05
N PRO A 59 18.00 -1.91 -12.69
CA PRO A 59 18.74 -3.14 -12.43
C PRO A 59 19.55 -3.56 -13.65
N VAL A 60 20.78 -4.04 -13.40
CA VAL A 60 21.67 -4.43 -14.48
C VAL A 60 21.83 -5.94 -14.61
N THR A 61 21.52 -6.70 -13.55
CA THR A 61 21.62 -8.16 -13.62
C THR A 61 20.27 -8.75 -14.00
N ALA A 62 20.30 -9.93 -14.64
CA ALA A 62 19.05 -10.61 -14.98
C ALA A 62 18.26 -10.97 -13.72
N ALA A 63 18.95 -11.45 -12.69
CA ALA A 63 18.29 -11.78 -11.43
C ALA A 63 17.67 -10.54 -10.80
N GLY A 64 18.38 -9.41 -10.83
CA GLY A 64 17.87 -8.16 -10.29
C GLY A 64 16.66 -7.65 -11.06
N MET A 65 16.68 -7.76 -12.38
CA MET A 65 15.55 -7.37 -13.21
C MET A 65 14.31 -8.18 -12.92
N LEU A 66 14.46 -9.51 -12.82
CA LEU A 66 13.34 -10.40 -12.52
C LEU A 66 12.82 -10.16 -11.12
N PHE A 67 13.72 -10.00 -10.16
CA PHE A 67 13.32 -9.75 -8.78
C PHE A 67 12.59 -8.40 -8.67
N ALA A 68 13.13 -7.36 -9.30
CA ALA A 68 12.49 -6.05 -9.25
C ALA A 68 11.11 -6.07 -9.91
N SER A 69 10.97 -6.78 -11.03
CA SER A 69 9.68 -6.91 -11.70
C SER A 69 8.67 -7.61 -10.81
N PHE A 70 9.07 -8.72 -10.20
CA PHE A 70 8.21 -9.46 -9.29
C PHE A 70 7.81 -8.58 -8.10
N MET A 71 8.80 -7.90 -7.51
CA MET A 71 8.53 -7.05 -6.36
C MET A 71 7.65 -5.85 -6.71
N ALA A 72 7.77 -5.34 -7.94
CA ALA A 72 6.93 -4.23 -8.36
C ALA A 72 5.45 -4.62 -8.35
N PHE A 73 5.12 -5.77 -8.94
CA PHE A 73 3.74 -6.22 -8.94
C PHE A 73 3.27 -6.60 -7.54
N LEU A 74 4.09 -7.36 -6.83
CA LEU A 74 3.72 -7.83 -5.51
C LEU A 74 3.56 -6.68 -4.52
N SER A 75 4.51 -5.76 -4.50
CA SER A 75 4.51 -4.69 -3.50
C SER A 75 3.39 -3.68 -3.77
N VAL A 76 3.16 -3.32 -5.03
CA VAL A 76 2.06 -2.40 -5.34
C VAL A 76 0.73 -3.02 -4.93
N GLY A 77 0.53 -4.31 -5.22
CA GLY A 77 -0.69 -5.00 -4.83
C GLY A 77 -0.87 -5.04 -3.32
N ILE A 78 0.17 -5.45 -2.60
CA ILE A 78 0.09 -5.59 -1.15
C ILE A 78 -0.04 -4.22 -0.48
N ILE A 79 0.74 -3.24 -0.90
CA ILE A 79 0.69 -1.92 -0.28
C ILE A 79 -0.66 -1.26 -0.55
N THR A 80 -1.17 -1.36 -1.78
CA THR A 80 -2.47 -0.82 -2.12
C THR A 80 -3.56 -1.49 -1.29
N ALA A 81 -3.52 -2.81 -1.18
CA ALA A 81 -4.50 -3.55 -0.37
C ALA A 81 -4.39 -3.17 1.10
N SER A 82 -3.17 -3.01 1.61
CA SER A 82 -2.95 -2.63 3.00
C SER A 82 -3.48 -1.24 3.30
N LEU A 83 -3.24 -0.30 2.39
CA LEU A 83 -3.73 1.06 2.56
C LEU A 83 -5.25 1.10 2.45
N ALA A 84 -5.83 0.33 1.54
CA ALA A 84 -7.29 0.24 1.43
C ALA A 84 -7.90 -0.36 2.70
N PHE A 85 -7.26 -1.39 3.25
CA PHE A 85 -7.72 -2.00 4.49
C PHE A 85 -7.63 -1.01 5.65
N LEU A 86 -6.54 -0.26 5.71
CA LEU A 86 -6.33 0.71 6.78
C LEU A 86 -7.32 1.88 6.69
N PHE A 87 -7.49 2.43 5.48
CA PHE A 87 -8.32 3.61 5.29
C PHE A 87 -9.73 3.30 4.79
N GLY A 88 -10.05 2.03 4.52
CA GLY A 88 -11.34 1.65 3.98
C GLY A 88 -12.54 2.18 4.76
N PRO A 89 -12.59 1.98 6.07
CA PRO A 89 -13.70 2.50 6.86
C PRO A 89 -13.81 4.02 6.80
N PHE A 90 -12.66 4.70 6.73
CA PHE A 90 -12.64 6.15 6.64
C PHE A 90 -13.19 6.62 5.29
N PHE A 91 -12.77 5.98 4.20
CA PHE A 91 -13.29 6.33 2.89
C PHE A 91 -14.76 5.99 2.74
N GLY A 92 -15.19 4.88 3.34
CA GLY A 92 -16.60 4.51 3.33
C GLY A 92 -17.45 5.54 4.03
N LYS A 93 -16.95 6.09 5.13
CA LYS A 93 -17.65 7.14 5.85
C LYS A 93 -17.75 8.41 5.02
N LEU A 94 -16.66 8.78 4.37
CA LEU A 94 -16.67 9.96 3.50
C LEU A 94 -17.62 9.77 2.32
N TRP A 95 -17.65 8.58 1.77
CA TRP A 95 -18.55 8.28 0.67
C TRP A 95 -20.00 8.43 1.09
N ARG A 96 -20.36 7.93 2.27
CA ARG A 96 -21.72 8.08 2.78
C ARG A 96 -22.10 9.51 2.96
N ILE A 97 -21.22 10.32 3.51
CA ILE A 97 -21.47 11.74 3.71
C ILE A 97 -21.71 12.41 2.36
N GLY A 98 -20.90 12.08 1.36
CA GLY A 98 -21.06 12.65 0.03
C GLY A 98 -22.37 12.27 -0.62
N VAL A 99 -22.77 10.99 -0.50
CA VAL A 99 -24.02 10.52 -1.08
C VAL A 99 -25.22 11.19 -0.42
N VAL A 100 -25.22 11.29 0.89
CA VAL A 100 -26.30 11.94 1.62
C VAL A 100 -26.43 13.41 1.19
N HIS A 101 -25.31 14.09 1.08
CA HIS A 101 -25.30 15.48 0.65
C HIS A 101 -25.87 15.62 -0.75
N PHE A 102 -25.48 14.72 -1.64
CA PHE A 102 -25.98 14.74 -3.02
C PHE A 102 -27.48 14.51 -3.06
N GLU A 103 -28.00 13.59 -2.27
CA GLU A 103 -29.41 13.31 -2.21
C GLU A 103 -30.20 14.51 -1.71
N GLU A 104 -29.68 15.22 -0.71
CA GLU A 104 -30.32 16.41 -0.20
C GLU A 104 -30.41 17.49 -1.29
N GLU A 105 -29.37 17.66 -2.07
CA GLU A 105 -29.36 18.61 -3.16
C GLU A 105 -30.40 18.25 -4.21
N VAL A 106 -30.49 16.97 -4.54
CA VAL A 106 -31.48 16.50 -5.51
C VAL A 106 -32.89 16.76 -5.01
N GLN A 107 -33.14 16.52 -3.73
CA GLN A 107 -34.48 16.78 -3.17
C GLN A 107 -34.84 18.25 -3.25
N LYS A 108 -33.86 19.11 -3.02
CA LYS A 108 -34.13 20.55 -3.15
C LYS A 108 -34.54 20.93 -4.56
N PHE A 109 -33.94 20.29 -5.55
CA PHE A 109 -34.28 20.54 -6.92
C PHE A 109 -35.70 20.09 -7.24
N LYS A 110 -36.17 19.04 -6.62
CA LYS A 110 -37.50 18.51 -6.90
C LYS A 110 -38.61 19.33 -6.31
N LYS A 111 -38.30 20.15 -5.36
CA LYS A 111 -39.26 21.06 -4.80
C LYS A 111 -39.28 22.34 -5.59
#